data_2d8d74ae6b6557ddb4aad6ca18adaa3b
#
_entry.id   2d8d74ae6b6557ddb4aad6ca18adaa3b
#
_cell.length_a   1.000
_cell.length_b   1.000
_cell.length_c   1.000
_cell.angle_alpha   90.00
_cell.angle_beta   90.00
_cell.angle_gamma   90.00
#
_symmetry.space_group_name_H-M   'P 1'
#
loop_
_entity.id
_entity.type
_entity.pdbx_description
1 polymer ?
#
loop_
_entity_poly.entity_id
_entity_poly.type
_entity_poly.pdbx_seq_one_letter_code
_entity_poly.pdbx_strand_id
1 'polypeptide(L)'
;MEQEIKDQVNQILQKDLDEVYFSVARKILKDHPESRYVPWMLAHKMSPEEARVIDALPDREWTPEIGELKISKAFAEKLGMDKYDVDALIMDRFFSADVMTNPETGPVIRADPVQWMDLQHSPVWRERNGRAYYVVLQMFLEDELAPRMEAGTEASRVGNPDWVNPSGGRIIPRYDAVKDFPELLPVENYKTVLQSCELLTIMECPCRFRNPEEKDPFVCVEANETAKLLIDMGFSRQYSWKEVFDIIQEAGKKAPFVHTARNNDMMDESNTKIISCSNVLCNCNVTSCGVLSNMHKYGSTQKPWNYYTKSRFRAQIDLDKCIDCGLCEKSRCMFGAIQNKYYLEKGVHGRCVNETQCMGCGCCVETCPTGALTMKLVDPPESLLGYHTHPAEDEREEE
;
A
#
# COMPACT_ATOMS: atom_id res chain seq x y z
N MET A 1 15.86 22.37 -4.45
CA MET A 1 15.02 21.18 -4.74
C MET A 1 13.55 21.39 -4.40
N GLU A 2 13.18 21.78 -3.18
CA GLU A 2 11.76 21.98 -2.83
C GLU A 2 11.07 23.07 -3.65
N GLN A 3 11.71 24.21 -3.87
CA GLN A 3 11.14 25.31 -4.69
C GLN A 3 11.00 24.92 -6.14
N GLU A 4 11.97 24.20 -6.71
CA GLU A 4 11.90 23.69 -8.08
C GLU A 4 10.73 22.72 -8.28
N ILE A 5 10.47 21.85 -7.30
CA ILE A 5 9.31 20.93 -7.34
C ILE A 5 8.00 21.72 -7.26
N LYS A 6 7.90 22.73 -6.40
CA LYS A 6 6.72 23.59 -6.30
C LYS A 6 6.45 24.33 -7.63
N ASP A 7 7.50 24.82 -8.27
CA ASP A 7 7.37 25.51 -9.56
C ASP A 7 6.89 24.54 -10.65
N GLN A 8 7.41 23.31 -10.68
CA GLN A 8 6.96 22.27 -11.61
C GLN A 8 5.50 21.84 -11.33
N VAL A 9 5.11 21.68 -10.08
CA VAL A 9 3.71 21.40 -9.71
C VAL A 9 2.79 22.51 -10.20
N ASN A 10 3.15 23.77 -9.95
CA ASN A 10 2.39 24.91 -10.43
C ASN A 10 2.26 24.92 -11.96
N GLN A 11 3.33 24.57 -12.70
CA GLN A 11 3.26 24.45 -14.15
C GLN A 11 2.30 23.34 -14.61
N ILE A 12 2.26 22.22 -13.92
CA ILE A 12 1.31 21.13 -14.20
C ILE A 12 -0.12 21.62 -13.99
N LEU A 13 -0.41 22.30 -12.88
CA LEU A 13 -1.75 22.70 -12.47
C LEU A 13 -2.27 23.98 -13.17
N GLN A 14 -1.46 24.69 -13.93
CA GLN A 14 -1.85 25.94 -14.60
C GLN A 14 -2.09 25.79 -16.12
N LYS A 15 -2.02 24.58 -16.67
CA LYS A 15 -2.27 24.34 -18.10
C LYS A 15 -3.73 24.56 -18.45
N ASP A 16 -3.99 25.27 -19.56
CA ASP A 16 -5.28 25.18 -20.23
C ASP A 16 -5.47 23.77 -20.80
N LEU A 17 -6.56 23.11 -20.40
CA LEU A 17 -6.81 21.72 -20.72
C LEU A 17 -7.91 21.56 -21.76
N ASP A 18 -7.71 20.65 -22.71
CA ASP A 18 -8.76 20.15 -23.58
C ASP A 18 -9.86 19.44 -22.73
N GLU A 19 -11.13 19.65 -23.08
CA GLU A 19 -12.29 19.07 -22.34
C GLU A 19 -12.22 17.54 -22.27
N VAL A 20 -11.52 16.90 -23.19
CA VAL A 20 -11.35 15.43 -23.18
C VAL A 20 -10.71 14.91 -21.89
N TYR A 21 -9.82 15.66 -21.29
CA TYR A 21 -9.17 15.24 -20.02
C TYR A 21 -10.17 15.23 -18.87
N PHE A 22 -11.12 16.16 -18.86
CA PHE A 22 -12.20 16.16 -17.86
C PHE A 22 -13.18 15.02 -18.13
N SER A 23 -13.46 14.71 -19.39
CA SER A 23 -14.29 13.55 -19.78
C SER A 23 -13.66 12.25 -19.31
N VAL A 24 -12.36 12.04 -19.58
CA VAL A 24 -11.61 10.87 -19.13
C VAL A 24 -11.57 10.80 -17.61
N ALA A 25 -11.34 11.93 -16.94
CA ALA A 25 -11.31 11.97 -15.46
C ALA A 25 -12.66 11.55 -14.86
N ARG A 26 -13.79 12.05 -15.39
CA ARG A 26 -15.14 11.65 -14.97
C ARG A 26 -15.38 10.15 -15.19
N LYS A 27 -14.91 9.64 -16.30
CA LYS A 27 -15.01 8.22 -16.66
C LYS A 27 -14.24 7.31 -15.71
N ILE A 28 -13.02 7.70 -15.34
CA ILE A 28 -12.16 6.97 -14.42
C ILE A 28 -12.69 7.05 -12.99
N LEU A 29 -13.13 8.24 -12.58
CA LEU A 29 -13.57 8.55 -11.23
C LEU A 29 -15.09 8.49 -11.10
N LYS A 30 -15.75 7.42 -11.52
CA LYS A 30 -17.22 7.28 -11.55
C LYS A 30 -17.94 7.83 -10.32
N ASP A 31 -17.42 7.49 -9.13
CA ASP A 31 -17.99 7.91 -7.86
C ASP A 31 -17.52 9.31 -7.42
N HIS A 32 -16.63 9.93 -8.25
CA HIS A 32 -15.95 11.18 -7.95
C HIS A 32 -15.73 12.02 -9.22
N PRO A 33 -16.79 12.40 -9.94
CA PRO A 33 -16.68 12.91 -11.30
C PRO A 33 -15.92 14.25 -11.41
N GLU A 34 -15.79 14.99 -10.32
CA GLU A 34 -15.12 16.29 -10.31
C GLU A 34 -13.83 16.23 -9.50
N SER A 35 -12.75 15.86 -10.16
CA SER A 35 -11.42 15.93 -9.57
C SER A 35 -10.73 17.24 -9.96
N ARG A 36 -10.12 17.86 -8.97
CA ARG A 36 -9.29 19.04 -9.14
C ARG A 36 -7.91 18.71 -9.72
N TYR A 37 -7.44 17.48 -9.62
CA TYR A 37 -6.08 17.07 -9.97
C TYR A 37 -6.01 16.14 -11.18
N VAL A 38 -6.93 15.21 -11.32
CA VAL A 38 -6.85 14.13 -12.32
C VAL A 38 -6.79 14.65 -13.76
N PRO A 39 -7.56 15.66 -14.19
CA PRO A 39 -7.43 16.17 -15.56
C PRO A 39 -6.01 16.65 -15.90
N TRP A 40 -5.34 17.32 -14.98
CA TRP A 40 -3.95 17.77 -15.17
C TRP A 40 -2.95 16.64 -15.19
N MET A 41 -3.17 15.63 -14.36
CA MET A 41 -2.35 14.42 -14.37
C MET A 41 -2.46 13.68 -15.70
N LEU A 42 -3.66 13.59 -16.26
CA LEU A 42 -3.91 13.01 -17.58
C LEU A 42 -3.22 13.82 -18.68
N ALA A 43 -3.38 15.14 -18.68
CA ALA A 43 -2.74 16.02 -19.66
C ALA A 43 -1.21 16.04 -19.56
N HIS A 44 -0.64 15.64 -18.42
CA HIS A 44 0.79 15.46 -18.28
C HIS A 44 1.26 14.14 -18.94
N LYS A 45 0.41 13.12 -18.91
CA LYS A 45 0.74 11.75 -19.36
C LYS A 45 0.48 11.52 -20.84
N MET A 46 -0.51 12.16 -21.42
CA MET A 46 -1.00 11.85 -22.76
C MET A 46 -1.41 13.09 -23.55
N SER A 47 -1.35 12.99 -24.87
CA SER A 47 -1.86 14.02 -25.76
C SER A 47 -3.40 14.04 -25.77
N PRO A 48 -4.05 15.12 -26.28
CA PRO A 48 -5.50 15.14 -26.45
C PRO A 48 -6.03 14.04 -27.39
N GLU A 49 -5.25 13.67 -28.40
CA GLU A 49 -5.58 12.58 -29.33
C GLU A 49 -5.60 11.23 -28.62
N GLU A 50 -4.57 10.95 -27.83
CA GLU A 50 -4.49 9.74 -26.99
C GLU A 50 -5.63 9.71 -25.96
N ALA A 51 -5.94 10.85 -25.33
CA ALA A 51 -7.04 10.96 -24.39
C ALA A 51 -8.41 10.67 -25.06
N ARG A 52 -8.62 11.07 -26.32
CA ARG A 52 -9.85 10.74 -27.07
C ARG A 52 -9.97 9.25 -27.32
N VAL A 53 -8.88 8.55 -27.56
CA VAL A 53 -8.90 7.07 -27.67
C VAL A 53 -9.38 6.45 -26.36
N ILE A 54 -8.84 6.93 -25.25
CA ILE A 54 -9.23 6.46 -23.92
C ILE A 54 -10.68 6.81 -23.57
N ASP A 55 -11.12 8.00 -23.93
CA ASP A 55 -12.50 8.44 -23.70
C ASP A 55 -13.50 7.60 -24.51
N ALA A 56 -13.11 7.15 -25.68
CA ALA A 56 -13.91 6.26 -26.52
C ALA A 56 -13.97 4.81 -26.01
N LEU A 57 -13.11 4.36 -25.09
CA LEU A 57 -13.19 3.00 -24.53
C LEU A 57 -14.54 2.79 -23.81
N PRO A 58 -15.13 1.59 -23.84
CA PRO A 58 -16.40 1.33 -23.18
C PRO A 58 -16.29 1.59 -21.69
N ASP A 59 -17.42 1.94 -21.10
CA ASP A 59 -17.51 2.12 -19.66
C ASP A 59 -17.20 0.82 -18.92
N ARG A 60 -16.68 0.97 -17.78
CA ARG A 60 -16.09 0.20 -16.70
C ARG A 60 -16.53 -1.26 -16.45
N GLU A 61 -17.48 -1.79 -17.13
CA GLU A 61 -17.72 -3.23 -17.15
C GLU A 61 -16.63 -3.92 -17.97
N TRP A 62 -15.43 -3.75 -17.46
CA TRP A 62 -14.24 -4.46 -17.91
C TRP A 62 -14.33 -5.86 -17.34
N THR A 63 -15.11 -6.66 -18.02
CA THR A 63 -15.13 -8.10 -17.81
C THR A 63 -13.78 -8.69 -18.20
N PRO A 64 -13.43 -9.89 -17.72
CA PRO A 64 -12.26 -10.63 -18.16
C PRO A 64 -12.10 -10.73 -19.68
N GLU A 65 -13.18 -10.62 -20.42
CA GLU A 65 -13.21 -10.60 -21.90
C GLU A 65 -12.44 -9.39 -22.50
N ILE A 66 -12.24 -8.34 -21.74
CA ILE A 66 -11.44 -7.18 -22.14
C ILE A 66 -9.92 -7.46 -22.02
N GLY A 67 -9.51 -8.35 -21.15
CA GLY A 67 -8.14 -8.85 -21.09
C GLY A 67 -7.72 -9.64 -22.32
N GLU A 68 -8.67 -10.16 -23.08
CA GLU A 68 -8.41 -10.72 -24.38
C GLU A 68 -8.42 -9.60 -25.43
N LEU A 69 -7.32 -9.37 -26.10
CA LEU A 69 -7.05 -8.48 -27.25
C LEU A 69 -8.18 -8.23 -28.29
N LYS A 70 -9.37 -8.77 -28.08
CA LYS A 70 -10.54 -8.68 -28.96
C LYS A 70 -11.16 -7.27 -29.01
N ILE A 71 -11.08 -6.51 -27.94
CA ILE A 71 -11.63 -5.16 -27.88
C ILE A 71 -10.78 -4.19 -28.68
N SER A 72 -9.47 -4.34 -28.63
CA SER A 72 -8.58 -3.46 -29.36
C SER A 72 -8.84 -3.49 -30.87
N LYS A 73 -9.20 -4.65 -31.45
CA LYS A 73 -9.50 -4.75 -32.88
C LYS A 73 -10.77 -3.98 -33.27
N ALA A 74 -11.86 -4.19 -32.56
CA ALA A 74 -13.12 -3.49 -32.82
C ALA A 74 -13.00 -1.98 -32.57
N PHE A 75 -12.19 -1.60 -31.59
CA PHE A 75 -11.88 -0.21 -31.29
C PHE A 75 -10.97 0.43 -32.34
N ALA A 76 -9.91 -0.24 -32.75
CA ALA A 76 -9.02 0.23 -33.79
C ALA A 76 -9.79 0.49 -35.08
N GLU A 77 -10.67 -0.44 -35.48
CA GLU A 77 -11.56 -0.29 -36.63
C GLU A 77 -12.49 0.92 -36.47
N LYS A 78 -13.11 1.12 -35.32
CA LYS A 78 -13.98 2.25 -35.02
C LYS A 78 -13.28 3.59 -35.06
N LEU A 79 -12.02 3.63 -34.63
CA LEU A 79 -11.21 4.84 -34.58
C LEU A 79 -10.38 5.07 -35.85
N GLY A 80 -10.38 4.12 -36.80
CA GLY A 80 -9.55 4.16 -37.99
C GLY A 80 -8.04 4.04 -37.69
N MET A 81 -7.70 3.41 -36.58
CA MET A 81 -6.31 3.21 -36.11
C MET A 81 -5.84 1.76 -36.36
N ASP A 82 -4.54 1.56 -36.40
CA ASP A 82 -3.98 0.21 -36.38
C ASP A 82 -4.19 -0.43 -34.99
N LYS A 83 -4.52 -1.72 -34.99
CA LYS A 83 -4.75 -2.47 -33.76
C LYS A 83 -3.55 -2.43 -32.79
N TYR A 84 -2.34 -2.58 -33.35
CA TYR A 84 -1.12 -2.59 -32.55
C TYR A 84 -0.83 -1.25 -31.89
N ASP A 85 -1.19 -0.14 -32.55
CA ASP A 85 -1.06 1.21 -31.99
C ASP A 85 -2.01 1.42 -30.82
N VAL A 86 -3.24 0.93 -30.92
CA VAL A 86 -4.21 0.99 -29.81
C VAL A 86 -3.78 0.12 -28.63
N ASP A 87 -3.33 -1.09 -28.90
CA ASP A 87 -2.83 -2.01 -27.86
C ASP A 87 -1.58 -1.42 -27.17
N ALA A 88 -0.64 -0.89 -27.94
CA ALA A 88 0.54 -0.23 -27.42
C ALA A 88 0.20 0.97 -26.55
N LEU A 89 -0.77 1.80 -26.98
CA LEU A 89 -1.23 2.94 -26.21
C LEU A 89 -1.85 2.49 -24.88
N ILE A 90 -2.75 1.51 -24.90
CA ILE A 90 -3.38 0.98 -23.71
C ILE A 90 -2.32 0.44 -22.75
N MET A 91 -1.41 -0.38 -23.22
CA MET A 91 -0.33 -0.94 -22.41
C MET A 91 0.60 0.12 -21.85
N ASP A 92 0.99 1.11 -22.65
CA ASP A 92 1.90 2.17 -22.22
C ASP A 92 1.25 3.13 -21.21
N ARG A 93 -0.05 3.37 -21.28
CA ARG A 93 -0.74 4.35 -20.42
C ARG A 93 -1.44 3.74 -19.21
N PHE A 94 -1.84 2.49 -19.30
CA PHE A 94 -2.67 1.81 -18.28
C PHE A 94 -1.96 0.66 -17.58
N PHE A 95 -0.74 0.37 -17.97
CA PHE A 95 0.00 -0.69 -17.33
C PHE A 95 0.21 -0.34 -15.84
N SER A 96 -0.35 -1.16 -14.97
CA SER A 96 -0.08 -1.13 -13.54
C SER A 96 0.60 -2.45 -13.14
N ALA A 97 1.43 -2.41 -12.12
CA ALA A 97 2.04 -3.62 -11.57
C ALA A 97 1.03 -4.61 -10.98
N ASP A 98 -0.21 -4.15 -10.80
CA ASP A 98 -1.35 -5.00 -10.45
C ASP A 98 -2.05 -5.57 -11.70
N VAL A 99 -1.33 -5.81 -12.77
CA VAL A 99 -1.78 -6.72 -13.82
C VAL A 99 -1.93 -8.08 -13.17
N MET A 100 -3.14 -8.35 -12.73
CA MET A 100 -3.46 -9.67 -12.19
C MET A 100 -3.48 -10.64 -13.35
N THR A 101 -2.57 -11.57 -13.37
CA THR A 101 -2.66 -12.73 -14.24
C THR A 101 -3.77 -13.63 -13.69
N ASN A 102 -4.91 -13.61 -14.35
CA ASN A 102 -5.86 -14.69 -14.17
C ASN A 102 -5.27 -15.93 -14.86
N PRO A 103 -5.07 -17.06 -14.15
CA PRO A 103 -4.50 -18.27 -14.74
C PRO A 103 -5.26 -18.79 -15.96
N GLU A 104 -6.57 -18.47 -16.09
CA GLU A 104 -7.44 -18.95 -17.17
C GLU A 104 -7.54 -17.95 -18.35
N THR A 105 -7.38 -16.66 -18.10
CA THR A 105 -7.63 -15.62 -19.11
C THR A 105 -6.39 -14.78 -19.47
N GLY A 106 -5.26 -14.95 -18.77
CA GLY A 106 -4.07 -14.15 -18.99
C GLY A 106 -4.12 -12.78 -18.27
N PRO A 107 -3.29 -11.82 -18.66
CA PRO A 107 -3.19 -10.54 -17.98
C PRO A 107 -4.49 -9.73 -18.10
N VAL A 108 -5.07 -9.38 -16.96
CA VAL A 108 -6.26 -8.52 -16.87
C VAL A 108 -5.83 -7.11 -16.50
N ILE A 109 -6.08 -6.14 -17.37
CA ILE A 109 -5.88 -4.72 -17.07
C ILE A 109 -7.08 -4.25 -16.24
N ARG A 110 -6.89 -4.05 -14.95
CA ARG A 110 -7.89 -3.36 -14.13
C ARG A 110 -7.77 -1.87 -14.34
N ALA A 111 -8.81 -1.25 -14.84
CA ALA A 111 -8.96 0.21 -14.83
C ALA A 111 -9.36 0.70 -13.43
N ASP A 112 -8.57 0.37 -12.42
CA ASP A 112 -8.69 1.03 -11.13
C ASP A 112 -8.05 2.41 -11.24
N PRO A 113 -8.77 3.50 -10.95
CA PRO A 113 -8.24 4.86 -11.08
C PRO A 113 -6.97 5.09 -10.28
N VAL A 114 -6.86 4.49 -9.12
CA VAL A 114 -5.68 4.62 -8.25
C VAL A 114 -4.49 3.86 -8.83
N GLN A 115 -4.70 2.63 -9.25
CA GLN A 115 -3.69 1.79 -9.87
C GLN A 115 -3.29 2.32 -11.25
N TRP A 116 -4.25 2.80 -11.99
CA TRP A 116 -4.06 3.33 -13.32
C TRP A 116 -3.24 4.64 -13.36
N MET A 117 -3.45 5.53 -12.39
CA MET A 117 -2.62 6.72 -12.23
C MET A 117 -1.27 6.41 -11.65
N ASP A 118 -1.12 5.25 -11.09
CA ASP A 118 0.01 4.85 -10.27
C ASP A 118 0.91 3.84 -10.99
N LEU A 119 1.30 4.06 -12.21
CA LEU A 119 2.33 3.24 -12.90
C LEU A 119 3.65 3.19 -12.11
N GLN A 120 3.50 2.87 -10.85
CA GLN A 120 4.39 3.15 -9.75
C GLN A 120 5.70 2.39 -9.87
N HIS A 121 5.61 1.19 -10.41
CA HIS A 121 6.76 0.30 -10.46
C HIS A 121 7.57 0.44 -11.76
N SER A 122 7.07 1.22 -12.73
CA SER A 122 7.80 1.46 -13.96
C SER A 122 8.85 2.55 -13.81
N PRO A 123 10.16 2.25 -13.85
CA PRO A 123 11.22 3.26 -13.86
C PRO A 123 11.07 4.24 -15.03
N VAL A 124 10.63 3.74 -16.19
CA VAL A 124 10.39 4.55 -17.40
C VAL A 124 9.33 5.63 -17.15
N TRP A 125 8.23 5.26 -16.49
CA TRP A 125 7.18 6.22 -16.14
C TRP A 125 7.62 7.20 -15.07
N ARG A 126 8.40 6.76 -14.09
CA ARG A 126 8.96 7.65 -13.07
C ARG A 126 9.89 8.70 -13.69
N GLU A 127 10.74 8.29 -14.61
CA GLU A 127 11.62 9.20 -15.34
C GLU A 127 10.82 10.18 -16.23
N ARG A 128 9.85 9.66 -17.00
CA ARG A 128 9.01 10.44 -17.91
C ARG A 128 8.13 11.45 -17.17
N ASN A 129 7.46 11.05 -16.12
CA ASN A 129 6.55 11.91 -15.36
C ASN A 129 7.29 12.87 -14.43
N GLY A 130 8.42 12.44 -13.89
CA GLY A 130 9.17 13.21 -12.91
C GLY A 130 8.47 13.30 -11.54
N ARG A 131 9.21 13.77 -10.58
CA ARG A 131 8.75 13.80 -9.17
C ARG A 131 7.55 14.72 -8.94
N ALA A 132 7.46 15.82 -9.67
CA ALA A 132 6.37 16.78 -9.54
C ALA A 132 4.99 16.15 -9.82
N TYR A 133 4.90 15.26 -10.82
CA TYR A 133 3.69 14.52 -11.13
C TYR A 133 3.24 13.66 -9.91
N TYR A 134 4.17 12.96 -9.27
CA TYR A 134 3.86 12.12 -8.11
C TYR A 134 3.51 12.94 -6.86
N VAL A 135 4.00 14.17 -6.76
CA VAL A 135 3.54 15.12 -5.73
C VAL A 135 2.08 15.51 -5.96
N VAL A 136 1.69 15.79 -7.21
CA VAL A 136 0.27 16.05 -7.56
C VAL A 136 -0.59 14.82 -7.28
N LEU A 137 -0.12 13.62 -7.59
CA LEU A 137 -0.80 12.36 -7.24
C LEU A 137 -0.99 12.23 -5.72
N GLN A 138 0.03 12.56 -4.92
CA GLN A 138 -0.11 12.56 -3.48
C GLN A 138 -1.17 13.58 -3.00
N MET A 139 -1.21 14.76 -3.58
CA MET A 139 -2.24 15.77 -3.27
C MET A 139 -3.65 15.25 -3.61
N PHE A 140 -3.83 14.59 -4.75
CA PHE A 140 -5.09 13.94 -5.10
C PHE A 140 -5.50 12.89 -4.07
N LEU A 141 -4.56 12.01 -3.70
CA LEU A 141 -4.84 10.95 -2.71
C LEU A 141 -5.23 11.53 -1.36
N GLU A 142 -4.57 12.60 -0.93
CA GLU A 142 -4.83 13.23 0.36
C GLU A 142 -6.08 14.10 0.38
N ASP A 143 -6.33 14.89 -0.65
CA ASP A 143 -7.38 15.90 -0.65
C ASP A 143 -8.72 15.35 -1.17
N GLU A 144 -8.70 14.38 -2.07
CA GLU A 144 -9.91 13.88 -2.73
C GLU A 144 -10.24 12.43 -2.41
N LEU A 145 -9.25 11.52 -2.48
CA LEU A 145 -9.53 10.09 -2.35
C LEU A 145 -9.69 9.65 -0.89
N ALA A 146 -8.74 10.01 -0.02
CA ALA A 146 -8.74 9.52 1.36
C ALA A 146 -9.98 9.93 2.17
N PRO A 147 -10.49 11.17 2.09
CA PRO A 147 -11.71 11.55 2.81
C PRO A 147 -12.93 10.72 2.40
N ARG A 148 -12.97 10.28 1.15
CA ARG A 148 -14.08 9.48 0.59
C ARG A 148 -13.97 8.01 0.98
N MET A 149 -12.76 7.47 0.99
CA MET A 149 -12.52 6.11 1.49
C MET A 149 -12.88 6.01 2.98
N GLU A 150 -12.57 7.03 3.77
CA GLU A 150 -12.93 7.06 5.18
C GLU A 150 -14.45 7.12 5.38
N ALA A 151 -15.15 7.98 4.65
CA ALA A 151 -16.61 8.08 4.70
C ALA A 151 -17.30 6.78 4.29
N GLY A 152 -16.82 6.12 3.24
CA GLY A 152 -17.33 4.81 2.78
C GLY A 152 -17.09 3.70 3.81
N THR A 153 -15.91 3.69 4.44
CA THR A 153 -15.56 2.73 5.49
C THR A 153 -16.44 2.92 6.74
N GLU A 154 -16.64 4.16 7.17
CA GLU A 154 -17.50 4.46 8.31
C GLU A 154 -18.98 4.13 8.05
N ALA A 155 -19.49 4.43 6.85
CA ALA A 155 -20.84 4.08 6.45
C ALA A 155 -21.06 2.55 6.47
N SER A 156 -20.10 1.79 5.97
CA SER A 156 -20.15 0.33 6.00
C SER A 156 -20.13 -0.22 7.43
N ARG A 157 -19.32 0.36 8.31
CA ARG A 157 -19.21 -0.02 9.70
C ARG A 157 -20.48 0.27 10.51
N VAL A 158 -21.08 1.42 10.32
CA VAL A 158 -22.29 1.85 11.02
C VAL A 158 -23.50 1.01 10.60
N GLY A 159 -23.53 0.59 9.33
CA GLY A 159 -24.61 -0.24 8.78
C GLY A 159 -24.55 -1.73 9.16
N ASN A 160 -23.42 -2.20 9.70
CA ASN A 160 -23.22 -3.62 10.03
C ASN A 160 -22.43 -3.76 11.34
N PRO A 161 -23.10 -4.12 12.46
CA PRO A 161 -22.44 -4.31 13.76
C PRO A 161 -21.43 -5.46 13.78
N ASP A 162 -21.59 -6.44 12.90
CA ASP A 162 -20.68 -7.58 12.72
C ASP A 162 -19.62 -7.29 11.65
N TRP A 163 -19.53 -6.04 11.19
CA TRP A 163 -18.60 -5.65 10.15
C TRP A 163 -17.16 -5.89 10.58
N VAL A 164 -16.57 -6.89 9.99
CA VAL A 164 -15.15 -7.17 10.05
C VAL A 164 -14.53 -6.45 8.84
N ASN A 165 -13.58 -5.55 9.10
CA ASN A 165 -12.92 -4.85 8.02
C ASN A 165 -12.32 -5.85 7.03
N PRO A 166 -12.79 -5.92 5.78
CA PRO A 166 -12.18 -6.74 4.76
C PRO A 166 -10.83 -6.16 4.33
N SER A 167 -10.24 -5.29 5.16
CA SER A 167 -9.05 -4.57 4.83
C SER A 167 -7.99 -5.51 4.33
N GLY A 168 -7.56 -5.15 3.21
CA GLY A 168 -6.60 -5.89 2.51
C GLY A 168 -5.23 -6.04 3.17
N GLY A 169 -5.04 -5.73 4.46
CA GLY A 169 -3.70 -5.76 5.02
C GLY A 169 -3.60 -6.11 6.52
N ARG A 170 -2.47 -6.63 6.91
CA ARG A 170 -2.10 -6.86 8.31
C ARG A 170 -0.73 -6.30 8.63
N ILE A 171 -0.49 -6.04 9.90
CA ILE A 171 0.81 -5.65 10.44
C ILE A 171 1.62 -6.91 10.75
N ILE A 172 2.82 -6.98 10.20
CA ILE A 172 3.82 -7.99 10.60
C ILE A 172 4.77 -7.32 11.58
N PRO A 173 5.00 -7.87 12.78
CA PRO A 173 5.93 -7.32 13.75
C PRO A 173 7.36 -7.28 13.19
N ARG A 174 8.14 -6.31 13.66
CA ARG A 174 9.58 -6.28 13.41
C ARG A 174 10.23 -7.54 13.98
N TYR A 175 11.05 -8.20 13.19
CA TYR A 175 11.62 -9.51 13.50
C TYR A 175 12.35 -9.53 14.86
N ASP A 176 13.26 -8.59 15.09
CA ASP A 176 14.04 -8.54 16.31
C ASP A 176 13.22 -8.26 17.58
N ALA A 177 12.04 -7.68 17.43
CA ALA A 177 11.14 -7.41 18.55
C ALA A 177 10.35 -8.65 19.03
N VAL A 178 10.23 -9.69 18.19
CA VAL A 178 9.36 -10.85 18.48
C VAL A 178 10.00 -12.23 18.25
N LYS A 179 11.20 -12.29 17.69
CA LYS A 179 11.86 -13.56 17.30
C LYS A 179 12.02 -14.60 18.40
N ASP A 180 12.06 -14.16 19.66
CA ASP A 180 12.29 -15.04 20.82
C ASP A 180 10.98 -15.53 21.46
N PHE A 181 9.82 -15.18 20.89
CA PHE A 181 8.53 -15.70 21.35
C PHE A 181 8.28 -17.09 20.77
N PRO A 182 8.14 -18.13 21.60
CA PRO A 182 7.84 -19.49 21.11
C PRO A 182 6.47 -19.60 20.43
N GLU A 183 5.53 -18.70 20.76
CA GLU A 183 4.18 -18.64 20.18
C GLU A 183 4.11 -17.82 18.87
N LEU A 184 5.25 -17.36 18.36
CA LEU A 184 5.30 -16.57 17.12
C LEU A 184 4.83 -17.43 15.93
N LEU A 185 3.75 -17.00 15.28
CA LEU A 185 3.22 -17.72 14.12
C LEU A 185 4.05 -17.45 12.86
N PRO A 186 4.08 -18.40 11.91
CA PRO A 186 4.80 -18.24 10.65
C PRO A 186 4.48 -16.94 9.90
N VAL A 187 3.21 -16.55 9.83
CA VAL A 187 2.74 -15.32 9.16
C VAL A 187 3.10 -14.02 9.89
N GLU A 188 3.50 -14.09 11.15
CA GLU A 188 3.98 -12.97 11.94
C GLU A 188 5.51 -12.87 11.95
N ASN A 189 6.19 -13.90 11.50
CA ASN A 189 7.64 -13.94 11.40
C ASN A 189 8.09 -13.47 10.02
N TYR A 190 8.50 -12.21 9.91
CA TYR A 190 8.89 -11.60 8.63
C TYR A 190 9.92 -12.42 7.85
N LYS A 191 10.88 -13.04 8.58
CA LYS A 191 11.88 -13.93 7.96
C LYS A 191 11.22 -15.17 7.35
N THR A 192 10.29 -15.81 8.06
CA THR A 192 9.55 -16.98 7.58
C THR A 192 8.66 -16.63 6.39
N VAL A 193 8.00 -15.45 6.43
CA VAL A 193 7.21 -14.95 5.29
C VAL A 193 8.09 -14.82 4.05
N LEU A 194 9.27 -14.20 4.14
CA LEU A 194 10.19 -14.11 3.01
C LEU A 194 10.67 -15.47 2.52
N GLN A 195 10.92 -16.43 3.42
CA GLN A 195 11.34 -17.78 3.07
C GLN A 195 10.26 -18.62 2.39
N SER A 196 8.98 -18.30 2.60
CA SER A 196 7.85 -18.98 1.97
C SER A 196 7.55 -18.48 0.55
N CYS A 197 8.12 -17.35 0.14
CA CYS A 197 7.94 -16.83 -1.20
C CYS A 197 8.83 -17.59 -2.20
N GLU A 198 8.27 -17.97 -3.33
CA GLU A 198 9.01 -18.66 -4.41
C GLU A 198 9.96 -17.71 -5.13
N LEU A 199 9.53 -16.46 -5.29
CA LEU A 199 10.26 -15.42 -5.99
C LEU A 199 10.14 -14.10 -5.23
N LEU A 200 11.24 -13.36 -5.15
CA LEU A 200 11.29 -12.07 -4.48
C LEU A 200 12.04 -11.05 -5.32
N THR A 201 11.54 -9.83 -5.31
CA THR A 201 12.23 -8.65 -5.82
C THR A 201 12.07 -7.45 -4.89
N ILE A 202 12.98 -6.48 -4.97
CA ILE A 202 12.90 -5.20 -4.28
C ILE A 202 12.92 -4.09 -5.30
N MET A 203 12.07 -3.10 -5.09
CA MET A 203 11.97 -1.92 -5.94
C MET A 203 11.97 -0.64 -5.12
N GLU A 204 12.18 0.47 -5.79
CA GLU A 204 11.86 1.76 -5.20
C GLU A 204 10.37 1.83 -4.91
N CYS A 205 10.04 2.15 -3.66
CA CYS A 205 8.66 2.29 -3.22
C CYS A 205 8.01 3.50 -3.91
N PRO A 206 6.96 3.30 -4.70
CA PRO A 206 6.30 4.39 -5.42
C PRO A 206 5.64 5.38 -4.47
N CYS A 207 5.09 4.91 -3.35
CA CYS A 207 4.53 5.78 -2.32
C CYS A 207 5.59 6.73 -1.75
N ARG A 208 6.81 6.25 -1.50
CA ARG A 208 7.92 7.09 -1.02
C ARG A 208 8.43 8.03 -2.10
N PHE A 209 8.43 7.58 -3.34
CA PHE A 209 8.86 8.41 -4.47
C PHE A 209 8.01 9.68 -4.63
N ARG A 210 6.74 9.64 -4.22
CA ARG A 210 5.84 10.80 -4.22
C ARG A 210 6.25 11.87 -3.22
N ASN A 211 6.82 11.47 -2.08
CA ASN A 211 7.23 12.41 -1.05
C ASN A 211 8.59 13.03 -1.39
N PRO A 212 8.68 14.37 -1.61
CA PRO A 212 9.93 15.03 -1.96
C PRO A 212 10.99 14.98 -0.86
N GLU A 213 10.60 14.72 0.37
CA GLU A 213 11.52 14.63 1.51
C GLU A 213 12.09 13.22 1.70
N GLU A 214 11.53 12.21 1.05
CA GLU A 214 11.97 10.83 1.18
C GLU A 214 13.29 10.59 0.45
N LYS A 215 14.28 10.06 1.16
CA LYS A 215 15.64 9.88 0.65
C LYS A 215 15.99 8.44 0.28
N ASP A 216 15.27 7.48 0.84
CA ASP A 216 15.54 6.06 0.61
C ASP A 216 14.25 5.32 0.24
N PRO A 217 13.87 5.35 -1.05
CA PRO A 217 12.64 4.71 -1.52
C PRO A 217 12.78 3.19 -1.73
N PHE A 218 13.98 2.60 -1.69
CA PHE A 218 14.24 1.21 -2.08
C PHE A 218 13.86 0.21 -0.98
N VAL A 219 12.54 0.06 -0.75
CA VAL A 219 11.96 -0.78 0.32
C VAL A 219 10.65 -1.47 -0.07
N CYS A 220 10.23 -1.39 -1.33
CA CYS A 220 9.05 -2.11 -1.79
C CYS A 220 9.44 -3.54 -2.15
N VAL A 221 8.88 -4.52 -1.46
CA VAL A 221 9.14 -5.93 -1.70
C VAL A 221 7.94 -6.55 -2.39
N GLU A 222 8.18 -7.10 -3.56
CA GLU A 222 7.18 -7.84 -4.34
C GLU A 222 7.57 -9.32 -4.37
N ALA A 223 6.56 -10.18 -4.37
CA ALA A 223 6.76 -11.61 -4.27
C ALA A 223 6.00 -12.37 -5.37
N ASN A 224 6.43 -13.60 -5.60
CA ASN A 224 5.75 -14.59 -6.44
C ASN A 224 5.39 -14.04 -7.84
N GLU A 225 4.11 -14.07 -8.22
CA GLU A 225 3.65 -13.66 -9.55
C GLU A 225 3.95 -12.18 -9.85
N THR A 226 3.78 -11.29 -8.86
CA THR A 226 4.11 -9.87 -9.03
C THR A 226 5.61 -9.68 -9.22
N ALA A 227 6.44 -10.38 -8.44
CA ALA A 227 7.89 -10.35 -8.62
C ALA A 227 8.29 -10.86 -9.99
N LYS A 228 7.68 -11.97 -10.44
CA LYS A 228 7.95 -12.55 -11.78
C LYS A 228 7.65 -11.54 -12.88
N LEU A 229 6.48 -10.91 -12.82
CA LEU A 229 6.09 -9.91 -13.82
C LEU A 229 7.10 -8.76 -13.90
N LEU A 230 7.49 -8.20 -12.76
CA LEU A 230 8.42 -7.06 -12.70
C LEU A 230 9.83 -7.42 -13.18
N ILE A 231 10.27 -8.64 -12.93
CA ILE A 231 11.55 -9.16 -13.41
C ILE A 231 11.50 -9.40 -14.92
N ASP A 232 10.45 -10.05 -15.43
CA ASP A 232 10.26 -10.32 -16.87
C ASP A 232 10.20 -9.03 -17.69
N MET A 233 9.67 -7.96 -17.10
CA MET A 233 9.63 -6.61 -17.70
C MET A 233 10.98 -5.86 -17.60
N GLY A 234 11.95 -6.39 -16.92
CA GLY A 234 13.24 -5.72 -16.72
C GLY A 234 13.22 -4.55 -15.73
N PHE A 235 12.18 -4.44 -14.91
CA PHE A 235 12.07 -3.35 -13.90
C PHE A 235 12.87 -3.63 -12.65
N SER A 236 13.17 -4.89 -12.38
CA SER A 236 13.96 -5.32 -11.24
C SER A 236 14.68 -6.65 -11.55
N ARG A 237 15.42 -7.16 -10.57
CA ARG A 237 16.05 -8.47 -10.59
C ARG A 237 15.50 -9.37 -9.49
N GLN A 238 15.77 -10.65 -9.60
CA GLN A 238 15.52 -11.57 -8.49
C GLN A 238 16.49 -11.32 -7.33
N TYR A 239 15.95 -11.41 -6.12
CA TYR A 239 16.70 -11.38 -4.87
C TYR A 239 16.44 -12.66 -4.08
N SER A 240 17.44 -13.15 -3.35
CA SER A 240 17.23 -14.18 -2.35
C SER A 240 16.49 -13.61 -1.13
N TRP A 241 15.75 -14.45 -0.40
CA TRP A 241 15.10 -14.02 0.83
C TRP A 241 16.07 -13.37 1.83
N LYS A 242 17.32 -13.84 1.86
CA LYS A 242 18.35 -13.31 2.75
C LYS A 242 18.78 -11.90 2.35
N GLU A 243 19.01 -11.64 1.06
CA GLU A 243 19.30 -10.29 0.56
C GLU A 243 18.17 -9.32 0.91
N VAL A 244 16.91 -9.73 0.65
CA VAL A 244 15.72 -8.93 0.99
C VAL A 244 15.69 -8.63 2.47
N PHE A 245 15.84 -9.65 3.32
CA PHE A 245 15.83 -9.50 4.77
C PHE A 245 16.91 -8.52 5.25
N ASP A 246 18.15 -8.70 4.82
CA ASP A 246 19.29 -7.87 5.22
C ASP A 246 19.07 -6.38 4.78
N ILE A 247 18.63 -6.14 3.55
CA ILE A 247 18.34 -4.80 3.03
C ILE A 247 17.24 -4.13 3.86
N ILE A 248 16.15 -4.83 4.11
CA ILE A 248 15.00 -4.27 4.82
C ILE A 248 15.31 -4.05 6.30
N GLN A 249 16.05 -4.93 6.94
CA GLN A 249 16.50 -4.72 8.32
C GLN A 249 17.43 -3.50 8.43
N GLU A 250 18.35 -3.33 7.50
CA GLU A 250 19.25 -2.17 7.49
C GLU A 250 18.50 -0.85 7.24
N ALA A 251 17.54 -0.84 6.30
CA ALA A 251 16.67 0.30 6.05
C ALA A 251 15.86 0.69 7.30
N GLY A 252 15.36 -0.30 8.05
CA GLY A 252 14.57 -0.07 9.26
C GLY A 252 15.36 0.52 10.43
N LYS A 253 16.67 0.31 10.48
CA LYS A 253 17.54 0.96 11.46
C LYS A 253 17.69 2.46 11.18
N LYS A 254 17.68 2.85 9.89
CA LYS A 254 17.85 4.24 9.45
C LYS A 254 16.57 5.05 9.63
N ALA A 255 15.43 4.49 9.24
CA ALA A 255 14.14 5.15 9.32
C ALA A 255 13.03 4.18 9.75
N PRO A 256 12.11 4.61 10.61
CA PRO A 256 11.02 3.74 11.06
C PRO A 256 10.06 3.45 9.91
N PHE A 257 9.67 2.20 9.78
CA PHE A 257 8.57 1.76 8.94
C PHE A 257 7.94 0.49 9.50
N VAL A 258 6.75 0.21 9.05
CA VAL A 258 5.95 -0.94 9.46
C VAL A 258 5.94 -1.95 8.34
N HIS A 259 6.20 -3.22 8.65
CA HIS A 259 5.94 -4.30 7.72
C HIS A 259 4.44 -4.52 7.60
N THR A 260 3.93 -4.49 6.39
CA THR A 260 2.54 -4.84 6.10
C THR A 260 2.50 -5.87 4.98
N ALA A 261 1.56 -6.79 5.06
CA ALA A 261 1.24 -7.73 4.00
C ALA A 261 -0.27 -7.68 3.73
N ARG A 262 -0.71 -8.21 2.60
CA ARG A 262 -2.14 -8.39 2.36
C ARG A 262 -2.68 -9.55 3.21
N ASN A 263 -3.98 -9.56 3.49
CA ASN A 263 -4.63 -10.59 4.32
C ASN A 263 -4.98 -11.88 3.54
N ASN A 264 -4.27 -12.15 2.47
CA ASN A 264 -4.44 -13.38 1.67
C ASN A 264 -3.38 -14.45 1.95
N ASP A 265 -2.54 -14.24 2.98
CA ASP A 265 -1.65 -15.31 3.41
C ASP A 265 -2.45 -16.39 4.13
N MET A 266 -2.18 -17.63 3.80
CA MET A 266 -2.84 -18.79 4.39
C MET A 266 -1.81 -19.67 5.11
N MET A 267 -2.17 -20.12 6.30
CA MET A 267 -1.41 -21.14 7.05
C MET A 267 -2.06 -22.51 6.89
N ASP A 268 -1.28 -23.55 7.13
CA ASP A 268 -1.80 -24.90 7.28
C ASP A 268 -2.71 -25.01 8.52
N GLU A 269 -3.53 -26.06 8.61
CA GLU A 269 -4.49 -26.27 9.71
C GLU A 269 -3.84 -26.29 11.10
N SER A 270 -2.57 -26.62 11.17
CA SER A 270 -1.80 -26.63 12.43
C SER A 270 -1.11 -25.32 12.76
N ASN A 271 -1.23 -24.32 11.92
CA ASN A 271 -0.55 -23.00 12.04
C ASN A 271 0.98 -23.10 12.10
N THR A 272 1.57 -24.10 11.44
CA THR A 272 3.01 -24.38 11.51
C THR A 272 3.78 -23.86 10.29
N LYS A 273 3.11 -23.66 9.15
CA LYS A 273 3.74 -23.17 7.92
C LYS A 273 2.77 -22.34 7.08
N ILE A 274 3.35 -21.47 6.26
CA ILE A 274 2.61 -20.71 5.25
C ILE A 274 2.44 -21.59 4.02
N ILE A 275 1.20 -21.75 3.55
CA ILE A 275 0.86 -22.50 2.34
C ILE A 275 0.55 -21.60 1.16
N SER A 276 0.21 -20.34 1.40
CA SER A 276 0.08 -19.29 0.40
C SER A 276 0.54 -17.98 1.01
N CYS A 277 1.33 -17.19 0.31
CA CYS A 277 1.79 -15.90 0.81
C CYS A 277 1.40 -14.75 -0.12
N SER A 278 1.37 -13.56 0.47
CA SER A 278 1.07 -12.31 -0.22
C SER A 278 2.07 -12.03 -1.34
N ASN A 279 1.58 -11.47 -2.43
CA ASN A 279 2.41 -10.99 -3.53
C ASN A 279 3.09 -9.64 -3.25
N VAL A 280 2.66 -8.94 -2.19
CA VAL A 280 3.17 -7.61 -1.83
C VAL A 280 3.48 -7.53 -0.34
N LEU A 281 4.74 -7.23 -0.02
CA LEU A 281 5.23 -7.05 1.34
C LEU A 281 5.72 -5.62 1.50
N CYS A 282 4.82 -4.74 1.94
CA CYS A 282 5.13 -3.31 2.04
C CYS A 282 5.94 -2.99 3.31
N ASN A 283 6.78 -1.95 3.20
CA ASN A 283 7.54 -1.38 4.31
C ASN A 283 7.16 0.10 4.47
N CYS A 284 6.01 0.31 5.09
CA CYS A 284 5.27 1.56 5.06
C CYS A 284 5.64 2.51 6.20
N ASN A 285 5.71 3.82 5.90
CA ASN A 285 5.78 4.87 6.91
C ASN A 285 4.57 5.81 6.78
N VAL A 286 4.30 6.59 7.83
CA VAL A 286 3.14 7.51 7.85
C VAL A 286 3.35 8.77 7.03
N THR A 287 4.57 9.07 6.61
CA THR A 287 4.89 10.31 5.88
C THR A 287 4.73 10.16 4.37
N SER A 288 4.87 8.94 3.87
CA SER A 288 4.94 8.69 2.42
C SER A 288 3.96 7.64 1.92
N CYS A 289 3.55 6.69 2.76
CA CYS A 289 2.64 5.61 2.34
C CYS A 289 1.26 6.16 1.97
N GLY A 290 0.78 5.84 0.76
CA GLY A 290 -0.53 6.28 0.28
C GLY A 290 -1.70 5.85 1.16
N VAL A 291 -1.55 4.75 1.92
CA VAL A 291 -2.56 4.28 2.86
C VAL A 291 -2.32 4.84 4.27
N LEU A 292 -1.14 4.58 4.86
CA LEU A 292 -0.87 4.98 6.25
C LEU A 292 -0.82 6.49 6.45
N SER A 293 -0.29 7.27 5.51
CA SER A 293 -0.26 8.73 5.62
C SER A 293 -1.66 9.32 5.59
N ASN A 294 -2.54 8.79 4.74
CA ASN A 294 -3.92 9.21 4.66
C ASN A 294 -4.69 8.87 5.94
N MET A 295 -4.52 7.66 6.45
CA MET A 295 -5.07 7.26 7.75
C MET A 295 -4.60 8.19 8.86
N HIS A 296 -3.35 8.63 8.83
CA HIS A 296 -2.81 9.54 9.83
C HIS A 296 -3.42 10.94 9.72
N LYS A 297 -3.54 11.49 8.52
CA LYS A 297 -3.99 12.86 8.28
C LYS A 297 -5.49 13.07 8.59
N TYR A 298 -6.33 12.08 8.30
CA TYR A 298 -7.79 12.22 8.37
C TYR A 298 -8.44 11.58 9.60
N GLY A 299 -7.71 11.42 10.69
CA GLY A 299 -8.26 10.94 11.96
C GLY A 299 -8.41 9.42 12.05
N SER A 300 -8.18 8.71 10.97
CA SER A 300 -8.10 7.25 10.99
C SER A 300 -6.89 6.74 11.78
N THR A 301 -5.96 7.62 12.17
CA THR A 301 -4.98 7.35 13.22
C THR A 301 -5.59 6.92 14.51
N GLN A 302 -6.81 7.37 14.78
CA GLN A 302 -7.57 6.87 15.92
C GLN A 302 -8.09 5.46 15.71
N LYS A 303 -8.15 5.01 14.44
CA LYS A 303 -8.67 3.70 14.03
C LYS A 303 -7.86 3.05 12.90
N PRO A 304 -6.52 2.94 13.01
CA PRO A 304 -5.71 2.29 11.97
C PRO A 304 -6.10 0.82 11.76
N TRP A 305 -6.71 0.20 12.78
CA TRP A 305 -7.31 -1.13 12.70
C TRP A 305 -8.51 -1.23 11.75
N ASN A 306 -9.06 -0.14 11.29
CA ASN A 306 -10.08 -0.19 10.24
C ASN A 306 -9.48 -0.57 8.87
N TYR A 307 -8.17 -0.45 8.73
CA TYR A 307 -7.47 -0.71 7.46
C TYR A 307 -6.46 -1.86 7.53
N TYR A 308 -5.85 -2.05 8.70
CA TYR A 308 -4.88 -3.11 8.95
C TYR A 308 -5.24 -3.89 10.18
N THR A 309 -5.20 -5.22 10.06
CA THR A 309 -5.24 -6.10 11.21
C THR A 309 -4.00 -5.89 12.07
N LYS A 310 -4.20 -5.74 13.36
CA LYS A 310 -3.10 -5.69 14.32
C LYS A 310 -2.38 -7.03 14.39
N SER A 311 -1.09 -7.00 14.69
CA SER A 311 -0.43 -8.22 15.14
C SER A 311 -0.97 -8.66 16.52
N ARG A 312 -0.71 -9.88 16.94
CA ARG A 312 -1.12 -10.39 18.26
C ARG A 312 -0.33 -9.78 19.42
N PHE A 313 0.67 -8.98 19.12
CA PHE A 313 1.57 -8.39 20.10
C PHE A 313 1.21 -6.94 20.42
N ARG A 314 1.58 -6.48 21.64
CA ARG A 314 1.54 -5.07 22.03
C ARG A 314 2.88 -4.71 22.70
N ALA A 315 3.28 -3.45 22.52
CA ALA A 315 4.43 -2.95 23.25
C ALA A 315 4.09 -2.74 24.73
N GLN A 316 5.07 -2.95 25.59
CA GLN A 316 5.02 -2.61 27.01
C GLN A 316 6.31 -1.90 27.44
N ILE A 317 6.25 -1.11 28.51
CA ILE A 317 7.36 -0.30 28.99
C ILE A 317 7.73 -0.69 30.42
N ASP A 318 9.01 -0.99 30.62
CA ASP A 318 9.65 -1.09 31.93
C ASP A 318 10.10 0.31 32.38
N LEU A 319 9.39 0.89 33.34
CA LEU A 319 9.65 2.25 33.82
C LEU A 319 10.99 2.35 34.55
N ASP A 320 11.50 1.26 35.12
CA ASP A 320 12.76 1.28 35.85
C ASP A 320 13.98 1.34 34.91
N LYS A 321 13.77 0.93 33.64
CA LYS A 321 14.76 1.06 32.56
C LYS A 321 14.53 2.30 31.68
N CYS A 322 13.36 2.92 31.77
CA CYS A 322 12.99 4.04 30.89
C CYS A 322 13.69 5.33 31.35
N ILE A 323 14.52 5.89 30.48
CA ILE A 323 15.21 7.18 30.72
C ILE A 323 14.42 8.39 30.18
N ASP A 324 13.18 8.21 29.82
CA ASP A 324 12.27 9.25 29.30
C ASP A 324 12.83 10.08 28.12
N CYS A 325 13.65 9.47 27.26
CA CYS A 325 14.26 10.15 26.10
C CYS A 325 13.25 10.56 25.00
N GLY A 326 12.05 10.01 25.00
CA GLY A 326 10.95 10.35 24.08
C GLY A 326 11.11 9.82 22.64
N LEU A 327 12.16 9.08 22.28
CA LEU A 327 12.36 8.57 20.93
C LEU A 327 11.20 7.72 20.43
N CYS A 328 10.65 6.85 21.28
CA CYS A 328 9.55 5.97 20.94
C CYS A 328 8.27 6.73 20.58
N GLU A 329 7.98 7.84 21.27
CA GLU A 329 6.82 8.69 21.02
C GLU A 329 7.01 9.58 19.78
N LYS A 330 8.14 10.28 19.71
CA LYS A 330 8.35 11.36 18.72
C LYS A 330 8.72 10.87 17.34
N SER A 331 9.40 9.73 17.22
CA SER A 331 9.99 9.31 15.94
C SER A 331 9.81 7.83 15.58
N ARG A 332 9.22 7.01 16.46
CA ARG A 332 9.13 5.56 16.21
C ARG A 332 7.71 5.02 16.20
N CYS A 333 6.83 5.53 17.05
CA CYS A 333 5.44 5.12 17.05
C CYS A 333 4.64 5.89 16.01
N MET A 334 4.39 5.26 14.88
CA MET A 334 3.61 5.86 13.78
C MET A 334 2.11 5.92 14.07
N PHE A 335 1.65 5.27 15.13
CA PHE A 335 0.23 5.15 15.46
C PHE A 335 -0.18 5.99 16.68
N GLY A 336 0.73 6.83 17.20
CA GLY A 336 0.43 7.67 18.36
C GLY A 336 0.12 6.88 19.66
N ALA A 337 0.48 5.59 19.68
CA ALA A 337 0.16 4.73 20.81
C ALA A 337 1.05 4.94 22.05
N ILE A 338 2.16 5.66 21.89
CA ILE A 338 3.07 5.95 23.02
C ILE A 338 2.88 7.41 23.41
N GLN A 339 2.60 7.61 24.70
CA GLN A 339 2.25 8.92 25.25
C GLN A 339 3.05 9.21 26.51
N ASN A 340 3.26 10.49 26.80
CA ASN A 340 3.83 10.91 28.06
C ASN A 340 2.79 10.76 29.18
N LYS A 341 3.20 10.24 30.32
CA LYS A 341 2.37 10.08 31.52
C LYS A 341 3.16 10.41 32.76
N TYR A 342 2.52 11.13 33.68
CA TYR A 342 3.06 11.32 35.03
C TYR A 342 2.54 10.19 35.95
N TYR A 343 3.45 9.47 36.58
CA TYR A 343 3.16 8.36 37.48
C TYR A 343 3.21 8.88 38.92
N LEU A 344 2.03 9.20 39.47
CA LEU A 344 1.87 9.77 40.82
C LEU A 344 2.53 8.92 41.91
N GLU A 345 2.37 7.60 41.80
CA GLU A 345 2.89 6.65 42.80
C GLU A 345 4.44 6.65 42.86
N LYS A 346 5.10 6.91 41.74
CA LYS A 346 6.56 6.95 41.62
C LYS A 346 7.11 8.39 41.62
N GLY A 347 6.26 9.40 41.49
CA GLY A 347 6.66 10.80 41.40
C GLY A 347 7.51 11.14 40.16
N VAL A 348 7.36 10.38 39.05
CA VAL A 348 8.18 10.53 37.86
C VAL A 348 7.34 10.66 36.59
N HIS A 349 7.90 11.35 35.60
CA HIS A 349 7.41 11.30 34.24
C HIS A 349 7.95 10.03 33.54
N GLY A 350 7.19 9.48 32.64
CA GLY A 350 7.58 8.34 31.84
C GLY A 350 6.65 8.16 30.63
N ARG A 351 6.84 7.10 29.90
CA ARG A 351 6.00 6.77 28.75
C ARG A 351 4.99 5.69 29.12
N CYS A 352 3.82 5.74 28.51
CA CYS A 352 2.83 4.66 28.56
C CYS A 352 2.45 4.23 27.15
N VAL A 353 1.97 3.00 27.02
CA VAL A 353 1.42 2.47 25.76
C VAL A 353 -0.09 2.43 25.87
N ASN A 354 -0.76 3.07 24.93
CA ASN A 354 -2.18 2.87 24.69
C ASN A 354 -2.36 1.60 23.85
N GLU A 355 -2.77 0.52 24.49
CA GLU A 355 -2.93 -0.80 23.84
C GLU A 355 -3.99 -0.80 22.74
N THR A 356 -5.02 0.06 22.88
CA THR A 356 -6.04 0.21 21.86
C THR A 356 -5.49 0.80 20.56
N GLN A 357 -4.54 1.71 20.65
CA GLN A 357 -3.87 2.32 19.49
C GLN A 357 -2.66 1.53 19.00
N CYS A 358 -2.06 0.69 19.87
CA CYS A 358 -0.89 -0.07 19.52
C CYS A 358 -1.21 -1.14 18.46
N MET A 359 -0.55 -1.06 17.31
CA MET A 359 -0.70 -2.02 16.21
C MET A 359 0.22 -3.24 16.33
N GLY A 360 1.11 -3.27 17.33
CA GLY A 360 2.01 -4.38 17.56
C GLY A 360 3.16 -4.49 16.56
N CYS A 361 3.54 -3.40 15.92
CA CYS A 361 4.56 -3.39 14.86
C CYS A 361 6.00 -3.56 15.35
N GLY A 362 6.30 -3.32 16.65
CA GLY A 362 7.63 -3.51 17.23
C GLY A 362 8.67 -2.41 16.94
N CYS A 363 8.37 -1.40 16.11
CA CYS A 363 9.35 -0.35 15.74
C CYS A 363 9.96 0.39 16.95
N CYS A 364 9.16 0.63 17.98
CA CYS A 364 9.61 1.30 19.20
C CYS A 364 10.52 0.40 20.04
N VAL A 365 10.38 -0.92 19.97
CA VAL A 365 11.17 -1.91 20.70
C VAL A 365 12.59 -1.97 20.14
N GLU A 366 12.73 -2.17 18.82
CA GLU A 366 14.05 -2.26 18.17
C GLU A 366 14.95 -1.03 18.39
N THR A 367 14.33 0.10 18.65
CA THR A 367 15.05 1.38 18.73
C THR A 367 15.16 1.95 20.13
N CYS A 368 14.68 1.23 21.14
CA CYS A 368 14.81 1.65 22.52
C CYS A 368 16.26 1.50 23.01
N PRO A 369 16.97 2.60 23.36
CA PRO A 369 18.40 2.52 23.67
C PRO A 369 18.70 1.81 24.99
N THR A 370 17.71 1.69 25.87
CA THR A 370 17.86 1.05 27.20
C THR A 370 17.18 -0.32 27.26
N GLY A 371 16.50 -0.75 26.19
CA GLY A 371 15.69 -1.97 26.23
C GLY A 371 14.49 -1.88 27.18
N ALA A 372 14.05 -0.67 27.52
CA ALA A 372 12.87 -0.47 28.36
C ALA A 372 11.56 -0.89 27.66
N LEU A 373 11.53 -0.88 26.33
CA LEU A 373 10.40 -1.34 25.52
C LEU A 373 10.60 -2.80 25.13
N THR A 374 9.59 -3.59 25.36
CA THR A 374 9.51 -5.01 24.95
C THR A 374 8.13 -5.27 24.36
N MET A 375 7.98 -6.42 23.69
CA MET A 375 6.66 -6.89 23.26
C MET A 375 6.04 -7.82 24.29
N LYS A 376 4.72 -7.88 24.33
CA LYS A 376 3.94 -8.91 25.01
C LYS A 376 2.92 -9.48 24.03
N LEU A 377 2.68 -10.78 24.10
CA LEU A 377 1.59 -11.45 23.40
C LEU A 377 0.28 -11.18 24.14
N VAL A 378 -0.75 -10.71 23.42
CA VAL A 378 -2.05 -10.35 24.03
C VAL A 378 -3.23 -11.02 23.37
N ASP A 379 -3.15 -11.29 22.08
CA ASP A 379 -4.25 -11.85 21.31
C ASP A 379 -3.98 -13.32 20.94
N PRO A 380 -5.01 -14.19 20.88
CA PRO A 380 -4.85 -15.57 20.46
C PRO A 380 -4.64 -15.70 18.95
N PRO A 381 -4.21 -16.89 18.44
CA PRO A 381 -4.02 -17.14 17.01
C PRO A 381 -5.25 -16.83 16.15
N GLU A 382 -6.43 -17.12 16.66
CA GLU A 382 -7.71 -16.94 15.98
C GLU A 382 -7.99 -15.49 15.63
N SER A 383 -7.36 -14.54 16.33
CA SER A 383 -7.45 -13.11 16.01
C SER A 383 -6.86 -12.75 14.63
N LEU A 384 -5.95 -13.58 14.09
CA LEU A 384 -5.42 -13.45 12.74
C LEU A 384 -6.23 -14.26 11.73
N LEU A 385 -6.79 -15.40 12.14
CA LEU A 385 -7.50 -16.33 11.26
C LEU A 385 -8.91 -15.85 10.89
N GLY A 386 -9.54 -15.04 11.72
CA GLY A 386 -10.88 -14.48 11.46
C GLY A 386 -11.00 -13.61 10.21
N TYR A 387 -9.88 -13.30 9.54
CA TYR A 387 -9.84 -12.57 8.28
C TYR A 387 -9.69 -13.46 7.04
N HIS A 388 -9.46 -14.75 7.21
CA HIS A 388 -9.29 -15.71 6.11
C HIS A 388 -10.60 -16.37 5.68
N THR A 389 -11.70 -16.10 6.39
CA THR A 389 -13.02 -16.57 5.99
C THR A 389 -13.76 -15.52 5.17
N HIS A 390 -13.21 -15.11 4.03
CA HIS A 390 -14.12 -14.87 2.93
C HIS A 390 -14.57 -16.24 2.46
N PRO A 391 -15.86 -16.54 2.45
CA PRO A 391 -16.33 -17.67 1.66
C PRO A 391 -15.76 -17.44 0.26
N ALA A 392 -15.12 -18.46 -0.29
CA ALA A 392 -14.75 -18.47 -1.69
C ALA A 392 -15.98 -18.01 -2.47
N GLU A 393 -15.78 -17.25 -3.54
CA GLU A 393 -16.86 -16.73 -4.39
C GLU A 393 -17.79 -17.81 -4.94
N ASP A 394 -17.49 -19.07 -4.67
CA ASP A 394 -18.24 -20.27 -5.11
C ASP A 394 -19.55 -20.56 -4.35
N GLU A 395 -19.90 -19.82 -3.31
CA GLU A 395 -21.21 -20.02 -2.63
C GLU A 395 -22.29 -19.00 -3.01
N ARG A 396 -22.09 -18.21 -4.05
CA ARG A 396 -23.08 -17.25 -4.57
C ARG A 396 -23.89 -17.74 -5.79
N GLU A 397 -23.78 -19.01 -6.16
CA GLU A 397 -24.57 -19.60 -7.23
C GLU A 397 -25.51 -20.68 -6.69
N GLU A 398 -26.32 -20.43 -5.69
CA GLU A 398 -27.52 -21.25 -5.42
C GLU A 398 -28.44 -20.54 -4.42
N GLU A 399 -29.16 -19.48 -4.90
CA GLU A 399 -30.52 -19.18 -4.43
C GLU A 399 -31.28 -18.39 -5.52
#